data_6258df7d822b90675477613adc7e414c
#
_entry.id   6258df7d822b90675477613adc7e414c
#
_cell.length_a   1.000
_cell.length_b   1.000
_cell.length_c   1.000
_cell.angle_alpha   90.00
_cell.angle_beta   90.00
_cell.angle_gamma   90.00
#
_symmetry.space_group_name_H-M   'P 1'
#
loop_
_entity.id
_entity.type
_entity.pdbx_description
1 polymer ?
#
loop_
_entity_poly.entity_id
_entity_poly.type
_entity_poly.pdbx_seq_one_letter_code
_entity_poly.pdbx_strand_id
1 'polypeptide(L)'
;MTPLLECHQASFRIGRRHLVRDVSFALERGEVLAIAGANGAGKSTLLRLLAGDLHPSKGGVSVVGRPLGSLRAKELARLRAVLPQRSSIEFGFSVGEVVRMGLSAGHGEGTARDDRVVADCLARAGISHLADRSFPSLSGGEQARASFARILAQRTQILLLDEPTAALDIRYQHLVLGEARRLASEGAGVIAVLHDLNLAAAYADRILLLRHGETAALGSCAEVLTGPILSTVYDHPVDVIRDSVTGQLLVVPRATTLTGSLVEAALS
;
A
#
# COMPACT_ATOMS: atom_id res chain seq x y z
N MET A 1 8.82 -5.19 -22.10
CA MET A 1 7.40 -4.76 -21.90
C MET A 1 7.43 -3.43 -21.18
N THR A 2 6.47 -2.54 -21.43
CA THR A 2 6.39 -1.26 -20.71
C THR A 2 5.86 -1.50 -19.30
N PRO A 3 6.52 -1.02 -18.23
CA PRO A 3 6.03 -1.17 -16.86
C PRO A 3 4.68 -0.45 -16.67
N LEU A 4 3.90 -0.88 -15.69
CA LEU A 4 2.62 -0.22 -15.35
C LEU A 4 2.83 1.15 -14.72
N LEU A 5 3.85 1.26 -13.86
CA LEU A 5 4.24 2.51 -13.23
C LEU A 5 5.76 2.58 -13.14
N GLU A 6 6.31 3.74 -13.43
CA GLU A 6 7.75 4.00 -13.33
C GLU A 6 7.97 5.27 -12.52
N CYS A 7 8.85 5.17 -11.53
CA CYS A 7 9.34 6.27 -10.73
C CYS A 7 10.80 6.50 -11.10
N HIS A 8 11.13 7.67 -11.62
CA HIS A 8 12.48 7.98 -12.09
C HIS A 8 13.05 9.17 -11.33
N GLN A 9 14.07 8.92 -10.51
CA GLN A 9 14.79 9.91 -9.70
C GLN A 9 13.86 10.90 -8.98
N ALA A 10 12.71 10.40 -8.52
CA ALA A 10 11.70 11.23 -7.91
C ALA A 10 12.17 11.77 -6.57
N SER A 11 12.07 13.08 -6.40
CA SER A 11 12.38 13.76 -5.15
C SER A 11 11.23 14.68 -4.77
N PHE A 12 10.99 14.82 -3.46
CA PHE A 12 10.00 15.75 -2.92
C PHE A 12 10.53 16.42 -1.66
N ARG A 13 10.35 17.73 -1.57
CA ARG A 13 10.78 18.53 -0.42
C ARG A 13 9.71 19.52 0.03
N ILE A 14 9.72 19.81 1.31
CA ILE A 14 8.97 20.93 1.90
C ILE A 14 9.99 21.89 2.51
N GLY A 15 10.06 23.07 1.97
CA GLY A 15 11.13 24.02 2.33
C GLY A 15 12.51 23.43 2.04
N ARG A 16 13.33 23.28 3.08
CA ARG A 16 14.68 22.67 3.00
C ARG A 16 14.71 21.17 3.28
N ARG A 17 13.62 20.60 3.79
CA ARG A 17 13.57 19.19 4.20
C ARG A 17 13.15 18.32 3.03
N HIS A 18 14.01 17.38 2.65
CA HIS A 18 13.65 16.29 1.73
C HIS A 18 12.83 15.24 2.48
N LEU A 19 11.67 14.89 1.92
CA LEU A 19 10.83 13.78 2.39
C LEU A 19 11.00 12.53 1.51
N VAL A 20 11.33 12.74 0.23
CA VAL A 20 11.74 11.71 -0.72
C VAL A 20 12.91 12.27 -1.51
N ARG A 21 13.95 11.46 -1.76
CA ARG A 21 15.16 11.86 -2.46
C ARG A 21 15.63 10.77 -3.41
N ASP A 22 15.68 11.12 -4.68
CA ASP A 22 16.26 10.34 -5.78
C ASP A 22 15.80 8.86 -5.84
N VAL A 23 14.50 8.62 -5.62
CA VAL A 23 13.92 7.30 -5.62
C VAL A 23 13.59 6.87 -7.04
N SER A 24 14.06 5.67 -7.44
CA SER A 24 13.82 5.10 -8.76
C SER A 24 13.44 3.62 -8.66
N PHE A 25 12.35 3.24 -9.32
CA PHE A 25 11.91 1.85 -9.49
C PHE A 25 10.83 1.77 -10.57
N ALA A 26 10.56 0.55 -11.02
CA ALA A 26 9.42 0.23 -11.88
C ALA A 26 8.53 -0.81 -11.21
N LEU A 27 7.22 -0.74 -11.48
CA LEU A 27 6.20 -1.74 -11.13
C LEU A 27 5.78 -2.45 -12.40
N GLU A 28 5.96 -3.75 -12.41
CA GLU A 28 5.60 -4.59 -13.55
C GLU A 28 4.16 -5.12 -13.44
N ARG A 29 3.66 -5.68 -14.56
CA ARG A 29 2.39 -6.42 -14.55
C ARG A 29 2.54 -7.70 -13.74
N GLY A 30 1.54 -7.99 -12.92
CA GLY A 30 1.55 -9.20 -12.10
C GLY A 30 2.38 -9.10 -10.82
N GLU A 31 2.90 -7.93 -10.53
CA GLU A 31 3.81 -7.69 -9.41
C GLU A 31 3.09 -7.08 -8.20
N VAL A 32 3.48 -7.56 -7.01
CA VAL A 32 3.22 -6.91 -5.73
C VAL A 32 4.54 -6.35 -5.20
N LEU A 33 4.66 -5.02 -5.18
CA LEU A 33 5.80 -4.30 -4.60
C LEU A 33 5.41 -3.76 -3.22
N ALA A 34 6.06 -4.22 -2.17
CA ALA A 34 5.90 -3.65 -0.84
C ALA A 34 6.84 -2.45 -0.66
N ILE A 35 6.34 -1.35 -0.09
CA ILE A 35 7.15 -0.24 0.40
C ILE A 35 7.22 -0.34 1.91
N ALA A 36 8.43 -0.50 2.48
CA ALA A 36 8.66 -0.61 3.91
C ALA A 36 9.74 0.36 4.40
N GLY A 37 9.92 0.46 5.71
CA GLY A 37 10.89 1.34 6.37
C GLY A 37 10.34 1.94 7.65
N ALA A 38 11.21 2.57 8.44
CA ALA A 38 10.86 3.16 9.73
C ALA A 38 9.79 4.27 9.60
N ASN A 39 9.21 4.68 10.73
CA ASN A 39 8.30 5.82 10.75
C ASN A 39 9.03 7.10 10.32
N GLY A 40 8.37 7.90 9.47
CA GLY A 40 8.98 9.10 8.91
C GLY A 40 9.99 8.85 7.76
N ALA A 41 10.17 7.61 7.29
CA ALA A 41 11.06 7.28 6.18
C ALA A 41 10.61 7.81 4.81
N GLY A 42 9.39 8.39 4.70
CA GLY A 42 8.89 8.97 3.44
C GLY A 42 7.91 8.09 2.68
N LYS A 43 7.49 6.93 3.22
CA LYS A 43 6.64 5.94 2.55
C LYS A 43 5.32 6.52 1.99
N SER A 44 4.50 7.14 2.84
CA SER A 44 3.21 7.74 2.42
C SER A 44 3.44 8.94 1.49
N THR A 45 4.54 9.70 1.67
CA THR A 45 4.89 10.77 0.74
C THR A 45 5.23 10.21 -0.64
N LEU A 46 6.02 9.14 -0.72
CA LEU A 46 6.30 8.45 -1.97
C LEU A 46 5.01 7.93 -2.61
N LEU A 47 4.15 7.25 -1.83
CA LEU A 47 2.87 6.75 -2.36
C LEU A 47 2.01 7.87 -2.92
N ARG A 48 1.94 9.05 -2.27
CA ARG A 48 1.22 10.22 -2.77
C ARG A 48 1.82 10.81 -4.05
N LEU A 49 3.14 10.73 -4.25
CA LEU A 49 3.79 11.07 -5.53
C LEU A 49 3.36 10.10 -6.63
N LEU A 50 3.35 8.79 -6.34
CA LEU A 50 2.91 7.75 -7.27
C LEU A 50 1.42 7.87 -7.58
N ALA A 51 0.64 8.31 -6.61
CA ALA A 51 -0.79 8.60 -6.75
C ALA A 51 -1.06 9.85 -7.61
N GLY A 52 -0.12 10.77 -7.74
CA GLY A 52 -0.31 12.07 -8.40
C GLY A 52 -0.97 13.12 -7.50
N ASP A 53 -1.07 12.86 -6.20
CA ASP A 53 -1.55 13.83 -5.22
C ASP A 53 -0.49 14.88 -4.88
N LEU A 54 0.79 14.54 -5.13
CA LEU A 54 1.93 15.42 -5.00
C LEU A 54 2.72 15.43 -6.32
N HIS A 55 3.32 16.58 -6.64
CA HIS A 55 4.22 16.71 -7.77
C HIS A 55 5.67 16.61 -7.30
N PRO A 56 6.51 15.78 -7.95
CA PRO A 56 7.93 15.70 -7.60
C PRO A 56 8.63 17.04 -7.84
N SER A 57 9.55 17.41 -6.95
CA SER A 57 10.40 18.61 -7.12
C SER A 57 11.56 18.37 -8.09
N LYS A 58 11.92 17.10 -8.34
CA LYS A 58 12.89 16.61 -9.33
C LYS A 58 12.51 15.20 -9.75
N GLY A 59 12.87 14.81 -10.96
CA GLY A 59 12.51 13.50 -11.53
C GLY A 59 11.05 13.44 -11.95
N GLY A 60 10.46 12.25 -11.98
CA GLY A 60 9.09 12.09 -12.45
C GLY A 60 8.50 10.72 -12.15
N VAL A 61 7.19 10.63 -12.36
CA VAL A 61 6.43 9.38 -12.35
C VAL A 61 5.68 9.24 -13.66
N SER A 62 5.72 8.06 -14.27
CA SER A 62 4.92 7.73 -15.45
C SER A 62 4.03 6.53 -15.17
N VAL A 63 2.87 6.49 -15.83
CA VAL A 63 1.89 5.43 -15.77
C VAL A 63 1.62 4.95 -17.19
N VAL A 64 1.88 3.67 -17.46
CA VAL A 64 1.77 3.05 -18.80
C VAL A 64 2.50 3.89 -19.85
N GLY A 65 3.76 4.28 -19.54
CA GLY A 65 4.63 5.08 -20.42
C GLY A 65 4.24 6.55 -20.59
N ARG A 66 3.17 7.04 -19.93
CA ARG A 66 2.74 8.44 -19.98
C ARG A 66 3.14 9.18 -18.71
N PRO A 67 3.77 10.37 -18.79
CA PRO A 67 4.05 11.17 -17.60
C PRO A 67 2.78 11.44 -16.80
N LEU A 68 2.82 11.20 -15.49
CA LEU A 68 1.64 11.28 -14.62
C LEU A 68 1.02 12.68 -14.63
N GLY A 69 1.85 13.73 -14.68
CA GLY A 69 1.39 15.11 -14.78
C GLY A 69 0.69 15.48 -16.10
N SER A 70 0.77 14.63 -17.15
CA SER A 70 0.05 14.83 -18.43
C SER A 70 -1.36 14.21 -18.42
N LEU A 71 -1.69 13.41 -17.40
CA LEU A 71 -2.96 12.70 -17.28
C LEU A 71 -4.00 13.57 -16.56
N ARG A 72 -5.21 13.64 -17.12
CA ARG A 72 -6.35 14.25 -16.43
C ARG A 72 -6.83 13.34 -15.29
N ALA A 73 -7.43 13.90 -14.24
CA ALA A 73 -7.92 13.15 -13.09
C ALA A 73 -8.79 11.93 -13.47
N LYS A 74 -9.68 12.08 -14.47
CA LYS A 74 -10.54 10.99 -14.95
C LYS A 74 -9.75 9.89 -15.67
N GLU A 75 -8.71 10.22 -16.43
CA GLU A 75 -7.84 9.24 -17.08
C GLU A 75 -7.05 8.46 -16.04
N LEU A 76 -6.50 9.19 -15.07
CA LEU A 76 -5.72 8.60 -13.98
C LEU A 76 -6.57 7.67 -13.11
N ALA A 77 -7.81 8.05 -12.79
CA ALA A 77 -8.75 7.22 -12.03
C ALA A 77 -9.14 5.91 -12.74
N ARG A 78 -8.99 5.83 -14.07
CA ARG A 78 -9.18 4.59 -14.84
C ARG A 78 -7.95 3.68 -14.84
N LEU A 79 -6.78 4.23 -14.58
CA LEU A 79 -5.52 3.49 -14.60
C LEU A 79 -5.13 2.99 -13.22
N ARG A 80 -5.42 3.77 -12.16
CA ARG A 80 -5.05 3.44 -10.80
C ARG A 80 -6.18 3.64 -9.79
N ALA A 81 -6.22 2.80 -8.77
CA ALA A 81 -7.02 2.98 -7.56
C ALA A 81 -6.08 3.25 -6.37
N VAL A 82 -6.52 4.09 -5.44
CA VAL A 82 -5.76 4.43 -4.23
C VAL A 82 -6.61 4.13 -3.00
N LEU A 83 -6.07 3.32 -2.10
CA LEU A 83 -6.57 3.16 -0.74
C LEU A 83 -5.72 4.05 0.18
N PRO A 84 -6.23 5.19 0.66
CA PRO A 84 -5.51 6.03 1.60
C PRO A 84 -5.53 5.39 3.00
N GLN A 85 -4.57 5.74 3.84
CA GLN A 85 -4.48 5.26 5.23
C GLN A 85 -5.75 5.55 6.05
N ARG A 86 -6.42 6.67 5.77
CA ARG A 86 -7.71 7.04 6.37
C ARG A 86 -8.69 7.45 5.30
N SER A 87 -9.87 6.86 5.33
CA SER A 87 -11.01 7.27 4.50
C SER A 87 -12.04 7.90 5.41
N SER A 88 -12.25 9.21 5.31
CA SER A 88 -13.34 9.90 5.97
C SER A 88 -14.49 10.09 4.99
N ILE A 89 -15.59 9.36 5.18
CA ILE A 89 -16.86 9.59 4.49
C ILE A 89 -17.83 10.01 5.58
N GLU A 90 -18.09 11.32 5.67
CA GLU A 90 -18.89 11.92 6.75
C GLU A 90 -20.38 11.83 6.48
N PHE A 91 -20.78 11.60 5.25
CA PHE A 91 -22.18 11.49 4.85
C PHE A 91 -22.73 10.09 5.12
N GLY A 92 -24.04 10.01 5.46
CA GLY A 92 -24.73 8.78 5.85
C GLY A 92 -25.00 7.78 4.72
N PHE A 93 -24.08 7.65 3.76
CA PHE A 93 -24.16 6.63 2.71
C PHE A 93 -24.09 5.22 3.30
N SER A 94 -24.85 4.30 2.70
CA SER A 94 -24.70 2.87 2.98
C SER A 94 -23.37 2.35 2.45
N VAL A 95 -22.91 1.23 3.00
CA VAL A 95 -21.69 0.55 2.54
C VAL A 95 -21.77 0.21 1.05
N GLY A 96 -22.93 -0.27 0.59
CA GLY A 96 -23.17 -0.56 -0.82
C GLY A 96 -23.01 0.66 -1.73
N GLU A 97 -23.54 1.82 -1.30
CA GLU A 97 -23.39 3.10 -2.02
C GLU A 97 -21.93 3.54 -2.06
N VAL A 98 -21.19 3.41 -0.96
CA VAL A 98 -19.75 3.72 -0.91
C VAL A 98 -18.97 2.85 -1.89
N VAL A 99 -19.24 1.55 -1.96
CA VAL A 99 -18.59 0.65 -2.92
C VAL A 99 -18.96 1.03 -4.35
N ARG A 100 -20.22 1.39 -4.60
CA ARG A 100 -20.72 1.84 -5.92
C ARG A 100 -20.00 3.10 -6.40
N MET A 101 -19.56 4.00 -5.51
CA MET A 101 -18.77 5.17 -5.90
C MET A 101 -17.47 4.76 -6.63
N GLY A 102 -16.93 3.57 -6.37
CA GLY A 102 -15.78 3.04 -7.10
C GLY A 102 -16.04 2.87 -8.60
N LEU A 103 -17.26 2.54 -9.01
CA LEU A 103 -17.66 2.39 -10.42
C LEU A 103 -17.64 3.71 -11.20
N SER A 104 -17.86 4.85 -10.51
CA SER A 104 -17.92 6.19 -11.13
C SER A 104 -16.61 6.60 -11.79
N ALA A 105 -15.48 6.00 -11.41
CA ALA A 105 -14.17 6.27 -11.99
C ALA A 105 -14.03 5.87 -13.47
N GLY A 106 -14.95 5.05 -14.01
CA GLY A 106 -14.87 4.73 -15.43
C GLY A 106 -15.74 3.62 -15.99
N HIS A 107 -16.48 2.87 -15.18
CA HIS A 107 -17.15 1.65 -15.60
C HIS A 107 -18.61 1.53 -15.12
N GLY A 108 -19.19 2.56 -14.51
CA GLY A 108 -20.57 2.54 -14.05
C GLY A 108 -21.53 2.75 -15.22
N GLU A 109 -22.42 1.81 -15.45
CA GLU A 109 -23.47 1.85 -16.47
C GLU A 109 -24.87 2.10 -15.87
N GLY A 110 -24.97 2.21 -14.51
CA GLY A 110 -26.23 2.40 -13.79
C GLY A 110 -27.20 1.22 -13.89
N THR A 111 -26.67 0.00 -14.07
CA THR A 111 -27.42 -1.19 -14.47
C THR A 111 -27.37 -2.28 -13.41
N ALA A 112 -28.18 -3.34 -13.60
CA ALA A 112 -28.11 -4.59 -12.82
C ALA A 112 -26.70 -5.25 -12.85
N ARG A 113 -25.84 -4.87 -13.79
CA ARG A 113 -24.44 -5.28 -13.84
C ARG A 113 -23.63 -4.62 -12.73
N ASP A 114 -23.88 -3.35 -12.45
CA ASP A 114 -23.23 -2.60 -11.36
C ASP A 114 -23.56 -3.20 -9.99
N ASP A 115 -24.81 -3.65 -9.79
CA ASP A 115 -25.23 -4.31 -8.55
C ASP A 115 -24.48 -5.60 -8.29
N ARG A 116 -24.26 -6.40 -9.35
CA ARG A 116 -23.46 -7.63 -9.26
C ARG A 116 -21.99 -7.34 -8.91
N VAL A 117 -21.42 -6.29 -9.50
CA VAL A 117 -20.03 -5.87 -9.21
C VAL A 117 -19.90 -5.43 -7.77
N VAL A 118 -20.84 -4.61 -7.28
CA VAL A 118 -20.86 -4.16 -5.88
C VAL A 118 -20.96 -5.36 -4.94
N ALA A 119 -21.90 -6.30 -5.20
CA ALA A 119 -22.06 -7.49 -4.37
C ALA A 119 -20.79 -8.38 -4.36
N ASP A 120 -20.13 -8.57 -5.52
CA ASP A 120 -18.87 -9.29 -5.62
C ASP A 120 -17.76 -8.61 -4.81
N CYS A 121 -17.59 -7.29 -4.93
CA CYS A 121 -16.57 -6.54 -4.17
C CYS A 121 -16.82 -6.60 -2.67
N LEU A 122 -18.07 -6.53 -2.22
CA LEU A 122 -18.44 -6.69 -0.81
C LEU A 122 -18.12 -8.10 -0.29
N ALA A 123 -18.38 -9.13 -1.08
CA ALA A 123 -18.06 -10.52 -0.75
C ALA A 123 -16.55 -10.73 -0.62
N ARG A 124 -15.78 -10.23 -1.58
CA ARG A 124 -14.30 -10.31 -1.59
C ARG A 124 -13.66 -9.55 -0.41
N ALA A 125 -14.28 -8.47 0.05
CA ALA A 125 -13.86 -7.75 1.26
C ALA A 125 -14.41 -8.36 2.57
N GLY A 126 -15.25 -9.39 2.52
CA GLY A 126 -15.84 -10.07 3.67
C GLY A 126 -16.86 -9.22 4.44
N ILE A 127 -17.61 -8.33 3.75
CA ILE A 127 -18.52 -7.37 4.39
C ILE A 127 -19.92 -7.35 3.75
N SER A 128 -20.33 -8.38 3.00
CA SER A 128 -21.66 -8.44 2.36
C SER A 128 -22.81 -8.21 3.33
N HIS A 129 -22.69 -8.69 4.57
CA HIS A 129 -23.69 -8.54 5.64
C HIS A 129 -23.86 -7.09 6.15
N LEU A 130 -22.99 -6.17 5.73
CA LEU A 130 -23.01 -4.76 6.12
C LEU A 130 -23.48 -3.84 4.99
N ALA A 131 -23.90 -4.39 3.83
CA ALA A 131 -24.19 -3.62 2.62
C ALA A 131 -25.13 -2.43 2.85
N ASP A 132 -26.18 -2.61 3.66
CA ASP A 132 -27.20 -1.61 3.95
C ASP A 132 -26.89 -0.75 5.18
N ARG A 133 -25.79 -1.04 5.91
CA ARG A 133 -25.40 -0.23 7.08
C ARG A 133 -24.80 1.09 6.64
N SER A 134 -25.05 2.13 7.46
CA SER A 134 -24.44 3.44 7.27
C SER A 134 -22.92 3.35 7.51
N PHE A 135 -22.11 3.83 6.54
CA PHE A 135 -20.65 3.76 6.60
C PHE A 135 -20.05 4.39 7.87
N PRO A 136 -20.50 5.58 8.35
CA PRO A 136 -20.00 6.15 9.59
C PRO A 136 -20.28 5.32 10.85
N SER A 137 -21.26 4.41 10.81
CA SER A 137 -21.61 3.56 11.96
C SER A 137 -20.73 2.32 12.10
N LEU A 138 -19.83 2.08 11.14
CA LEU A 138 -18.94 0.94 11.11
C LEU A 138 -17.74 1.13 12.05
N SER A 139 -17.21 0.04 12.57
CA SER A 139 -15.90 0.02 13.22
C SER A 139 -14.79 0.39 12.23
N GLY A 140 -13.61 0.82 12.73
CA GLY A 140 -12.47 1.19 11.88
C GLY A 140 -12.06 0.08 10.90
N GLY A 141 -12.05 -1.17 11.36
CA GLY A 141 -11.73 -2.33 10.50
C GLY A 141 -12.81 -2.60 9.43
N GLU A 142 -14.08 -2.41 9.74
CA GLU A 142 -15.17 -2.51 8.76
C GLU A 142 -15.10 -1.37 7.73
N GLN A 143 -14.80 -0.13 8.16
CA GLN A 143 -14.59 1.00 7.26
C GLN A 143 -13.38 0.78 6.32
N ALA A 144 -12.28 0.23 6.84
CA ALA A 144 -11.13 -0.13 6.03
C ALA A 144 -11.49 -1.16 4.94
N ARG A 145 -12.23 -2.20 5.29
CA ARG A 145 -12.70 -3.22 4.34
C ARG A 145 -13.71 -2.66 3.33
N ALA A 146 -14.61 -1.78 3.73
CA ALA A 146 -15.55 -1.12 2.83
C ALA A 146 -14.81 -0.20 1.83
N SER A 147 -13.79 0.53 2.32
CA SER A 147 -12.90 1.34 1.47
C SER A 147 -12.09 0.46 0.50
N PHE A 148 -11.64 -0.71 0.95
CA PHE A 148 -10.99 -1.70 0.08
C PHE A 148 -11.96 -2.23 -0.99
N ALA A 149 -13.20 -2.61 -0.63
CA ALA A 149 -14.21 -3.02 -1.59
C ALA A 149 -14.49 -1.93 -2.65
N ARG A 150 -14.49 -0.65 -2.24
CA ARG A 150 -14.65 0.48 -3.15
C ARG A 150 -13.54 0.55 -4.21
N ILE A 151 -12.27 0.34 -3.82
CA ILE A 151 -11.18 0.35 -4.80
C ILE A 151 -11.19 -0.89 -5.71
N LEU A 152 -11.65 -2.04 -5.23
CA LEU A 152 -11.87 -3.22 -6.07
C LEU A 152 -12.90 -2.93 -7.19
N ALA A 153 -13.96 -2.19 -6.87
CA ALA A 153 -14.99 -1.81 -7.84
C ALA A 153 -14.46 -0.90 -8.96
N GLN A 154 -13.34 -0.19 -8.76
CA GLN A 154 -12.72 0.62 -9.81
C GLN A 154 -12.10 -0.21 -10.94
N ARG A 155 -11.73 -1.48 -10.69
CA ARG A 155 -11.18 -2.42 -11.69
C ARG A 155 -9.99 -1.84 -12.47
N THR A 156 -9.08 -1.19 -11.79
CA THR A 156 -7.90 -0.55 -12.38
C THR A 156 -6.74 -1.52 -12.53
N GLN A 157 -5.78 -1.18 -13.39
CA GLN A 157 -4.57 -1.98 -13.60
C GLN A 157 -3.52 -1.77 -12.50
N ILE A 158 -3.64 -0.71 -11.70
CA ILE A 158 -2.69 -0.36 -10.64
C ILE A 158 -3.46 -0.13 -9.35
N LEU A 159 -3.02 -0.77 -8.27
CA LEU A 159 -3.52 -0.53 -6.92
C LEU A 159 -2.41 0.07 -6.06
N LEU A 160 -2.70 1.20 -5.41
CA LEU A 160 -1.82 1.87 -4.45
C LEU A 160 -2.48 1.80 -3.07
N LEU A 161 -1.88 1.06 -2.14
CA LEU A 161 -2.44 0.77 -0.83
C LEU A 161 -1.58 1.39 0.26
N ASP A 162 -2.10 2.39 0.98
CA ASP A 162 -1.40 3.03 2.10
C ASP A 162 -1.83 2.37 3.43
N GLU A 163 -0.96 1.53 3.98
CA GLU A 163 -1.17 0.79 5.23
C GLU A 163 -2.52 0.01 5.27
N PRO A 164 -2.81 -0.83 4.28
CA PRO A 164 -4.12 -1.46 4.12
C PRO A 164 -4.49 -2.41 5.27
N THR A 165 -3.55 -2.74 6.15
CA THR A 165 -3.69 -3.73 7.23
C THR A 165 -3.70 -3.11 8.63
N ALA A 166 -3.45 -1.80 8.79
CA ALA A 166 -3.21 -1.16 10.09
C ALA A 166 -4.37 -1.27 11.10
N ALA A 167 -5.62 -1.30 10.62
CA ALA A 167 -6.81 -1.37 11.47
C ALA A 167 -7.48 -2.77 11.48
N LEU A 168 -6.81 -3.79 10.94
CA LEU A 168 -7.38 -5.12 10.71
C LEU A 168 -6.76 -6.16 11.65
N ASP A 169 -7.59 -7.12 12.07
CA ASP A 169 -7.10 -8.34 12.70
C ASP A 169 -6.40 -9.28 11.69
N ILE A 170 -5.71 -10.28 12.18
CA ILE A 170 -4.90 -11.21 11.39
C ILE A 170 -5.70 -11.79 10.21
N ARG A 171 -6.95 -12.22 10.44
CA ARG A 171 -7.80 -12.81 9.41
C ARG A 171 -8.01 -11.86 8.24
N TYR A 172 -8.34 -10.60 8.54
CA TYR A 172 -8.66 -9.60 7.52
C TYR A 172 -7.42 -8.98 6.88
N GLN A 173 -6.27 -8.93 7.58
CA GLN A 173 -4.98 -8.61 6.97
C GLN A 173 -4.67 -9.58 5.82
N HIS A 174 -4.77 -10.88 6.10
CA HIS A 174 -4.54 -11.93 5.09
C HIS A 174 -5.59 -11.91 3.97
N LEU A 175 -6.86 -11.58 4.28
CA LEU A 175 -7.89 -11.43 3.25
C LEU A 175 -7.55 -10.29 2.28
N VAL A 176 -7.21 -9.10 2.78
CA VAL A 176 -6.90 -7.92 1.95
C VAL A 176 -5.64 -8.14 1.11
N LEU A 177 -4.57 -8.66 1.71
CA LEU A 177 -3.31 -8.90 0.97
C LEU A 177 -3.43 -10.10 0.03
N GLY A 178 -4.17 -11.14 0.41
CA GLY A 178 -4.47 -12.27 -0.47
C GLY A 178 -5.25 -11.84 -1.70
N GLU A 179 -6.21 -10.93 -1.53
CA GLU A 179 -6.97 -10.37 -2.63
C GLU A 179 -6.10 -9.46 -3.53
N ALA A 180 -5.21 -8.65 -2.94
CA ALA A 180 -4.23 -7.87 -3.69
C ALA A 180 -3.30 -8.77 -4.52
N ARG A 181 -2.82 -9.88 -3.94
CA ARG A 181 -2.01 -10.88 -4.64
C ARG A 181 -2.78 -11.58 -5.76
N ARG A 182 -4.06 -11.90 -5.54
CA ARG A 182 -4.93 -12.48 -6.57
C ARG A 182 -5.07 -11.53 -7.77
N LEU A 183 -5.33 -10.24 -7.52
CA LEU A 183 -5.40 -9.24 -8.59
C LEU A 183 -4.08 -9.11 -9.35
N ALA A 184 -2.95 -9.16 -8.64
CA ALA A 184 -1.64 -9.19 -9.29
C ALA A 184 -1.50 -10.41 -10.20
N SER A 185 -1.90 -11.62 -9.75
CA SER A 185 -1.85 -12.82 -10.59
C SER A 185 -2.73 -12.72 -11.84
N GLU A 186 -3.72 -11.82 -11.86
CA GLU A 186 -4.58 -11.50 -13.00
C GLU A 186 -4.00 -10.36 -13.88
N GLY A 187 -2.79 -9.89 -13.58
CA GLY A 187 -2.06 -8.91 -14.37
C GLY A 187 -2.15 -7.46 -13.87
N ALA A 188 -2.75 -7.19 -12.73
CA ALA A 188 -2.62 -5.89 -12.08
C ALA A 188 -1.22 -5.71 -11.49
N GLY A 189 -0.80 -4.46 -11.28
CA GLY A 189 0.36 -4.13 -10.44
C GLY A 189 -0.11 -3.56 -9.11
N VAL A 190 0.47 -4.01 -8.01
CA VAL A 190 0.10 -3.56 -6.66
C VAL A 190 1.30 -2.95 -5.97
N ILE A 191 1.14 -1.74 -5.41
CA ILE A 191 2.09 -1.16 -4.46
C ILE A 191 1.39 -1.08 -3.11
N ALA A 192 1.98 -1.68 -2.08
CA ALA A 192 1.44 -1.66 -0.73
C ALA A 192 2.48 -1.11 0.26
N VAL A 193 2.15 -0.05 0.99
CA VAL A 193 2.93 0.38 2.16
C VAL A 193 2.60 -0.55 3.30
N LEU A 194 3.60 -1.27 3.81
CA LEU A 194 3.44 -2.24 4.88
C LEU A 194 4.41 -1.95 6.03
N HIS A 195 3.91 -2.03 7.26
CA HIS A 195 4.74 -1.95 8.48
C HIS A 195 5.21 -3.34 8.92
N ASP A 196 4.37 -4.35 8.73
CA ASP A 196 4.71 -5.72 9.06
C ASP A 196 5.53 -6.34 7.92
N LEU A 197 6.81 -6.59 8.20
CA LEU A 197 7.74 -7.19 7.26
C LEU A 197 7.44 -8.68 7.00
N ASN A 198 6.77 -9.36 7.92
CA ASN A 198 6.36 -10.74 7.72
C ASN A 198 5.19 -10.81 6.72
N LEU A 199 4.26 -9.85 6.76
CA LEU A 199 3.25 -9.71 5.73
C LEU A 199 3.86 -9.34 4.38
N ALA A 200 4.87 -8.44 4.36
CA ALA A 200 5.59 -8.14 3.13
C ALA A 200 6.28 -9.39 2.56
N ALA A 201 6.96 -10.18 3.40
CA ALA A 201 7.60 -11.44 3.00
C ALA A 201 6.62 -12.48 2.45
N ALA A 202 5.38 -12.49 2.96
CA ALA A 202 4.35 -13.45 2.55
C ALA A 202 3.67 -13.11 1.22
N TYR A 203 3.53 -11.82 0.90
CA TYR A 203 2.67 -11.38 -0.21
C TYR A 203 3.39 -10.62 -1.31
N ALA A 204 4.55 -10.01 -1.05
CA ALA A 204 5.25 -9.22 -2.05
C ALA A 204 6.23 -10.06 -2.88
N ASP A 205 6.40 -9.69 -4.13
CA ASP A 205 7.46 -10.20 -5.01
C ASP A 205 8.77 -9.45 -4.75
N ARG A 206 8.67 -8.12 -4.55
CA ARG A 206 9.79 -7.24 -4.27
C ARG A 206 9.47 -6.28 -3.14
N ILE A 207 10.52 -5.80 -2.49
CA ILE A 207 10.44 -4.81 -1.42
C ILE A 207 11.31 -3.61 -1.77
N LEU A 208 10.73 -2.41 -1.69
CA LEU A 208 11.44 -1.14 -1.64
C LEU A 208 11.54 -0.71 -0.18
N LEU A 209 12.75 -0.75 0.36
CA LEU A 209 13.02 -0.34 1.73
C LEU A 209 13.52 1.11 1.75
N LEU A 210 12.81 1.99 2.45
CA LEU A 210 13.14 3.40 2.57
C LEU A 210 13.79 3.72 3.92
N ARG A 211 14.82 4.58 3.89
CA ARG A 211 15.42 5.19 5.07
C ARG A 211 15.69 6.68 4.78
N HIS A 212 15.19 7.58 5.63
CA HIS A 212 15.39 9.04 5.50
C HIS A 212 15.01 9.63 4.12
N GLY A 213 14.00 9.06 3.47
CA GLY A 213 13.53 9.50 2.15
C GLY A 213 14.29 8.90 0.97
N GLU A 214 15.28 8.07 1.21
CA GLU A 214 16.12 7.44 0.18
C GLU A 214 15.88 5.94 0.11
N THR A 215 16.21 5.33 -1.03
CA THR A 215 16.19 3.88 -1.20
C THR A 215 17.36 3.27 -0.43
N ALA A 216 17.07 2.54 0.64
CA ALA A 216 18.07 1.77 1.37
C ALA A 216 18.33 0.41 0.70
N ALA A 217 17.29 -0.24 0.19
CA ALA A 217 17.37 -1.46 -0.60
C ALA A 217 16.15 -1.62 -1.51
N LEU A 218 16.32 -2.28 -2.64
CA LEU A 218 15.26 -2.66 -3.58
C LEU A 218 15.62 -4.00 -4.22
N GLY A 219 14.75 -4.98 -4.11
CA GLY A 219 15.00 -6.31 -4.67
C GLY A 219 13.92 -7.30 -4.24
N SER A 220 14.15 -8.57 -4.51
CA SER A 220 13.34 -9.66 -3.99
C SER A 220 13.30 -9.68 -2.46
N CYS A 221 12.29 -10.32 -1.87
CA CYS A 221 12.21 -10.46 -0.42
C CYS A 221 13.51 -11.07 0.18
N ALA A 222 14.12 -12.03 -0.51
CA ALA A 222 15.34 -12.68 -0.04
C ALA A 222 16.59 -11.78 -0.06
N GLU A 223 16.67 -10.85 -1.01
CA GLU A 223 17.76 -9.89 -1.11
C GLU A 223 17.64 -8.75 -0.10
N VAL A 224 16.41 -8.30 0.18
CA VAL A 224 16.15 -7.13 1.02
C VAL A 224 15.98 -7.50 2.50
N LEU A 225 15.26 -8.60 2.80
CA LEU A 225 15.02 -9.03 4.17
C LEU A 225 16.22 -9.80 4.70
N THR A 226 17.25 -9.07 5.10
CA THR A 226 18.45 -9.61 5.74
C THR A 226 18.70 -8.89 7.07
N GLY A 227 19.24 -9.59 8.06
CA GLY A 227 19.52 -9.02 9.38
C GLY A 227 20.32 -7.72 9.31
N PRO A 228 21.45 -7.65 8.56
CA PRO A 228 22.26 -6.42 8.44
C PRO A 228 21.51 -5.23 7.84
N ILE A 229 20.76 -5.45 6.74
CA ILE A 229 19.99 -4.37 6.08
C ILE A 229 18.90 -3.86 7.03
N LEU A 230 18.10 -4.77 7.60
CA LEU A 230 17.00 -4.39 8.48
C LEU A 230 17.49 -3.73 9.76
N SER A 231 18.55 -4.25 10.38
CA SER A 231 19.12 -3.64 11.59
C SER A 231 19.60 -2.21 11.32
N THR A 232 20.16 -1.95 10.13
CA THR A 232 20.58 -0.60 9.72
C THR A 232 19.39 0.32 9.48
N VAL A 233 18.32 -0.16 8.83
CA VAL A 233 17.15 0.67 8.46
C VAL A 233 16.29 1.01 9.67
N TYR A 234 16.17 0.08 10.62
CA TYR A 234 15.30 0.24 11.80
C TYR A 234 16.07 0.71 13.04
N ASP A 235 17.40 0.89 12.93
CA ASP A 235 18.29 1.24 14.07
C ASP A 235 18.08 0.29 15.28
N HIS A 236 17.83 -1.00 14.99
CA HIS A 236 17.51 -2.03 15.98
C HIS A 236 18.00 -3.40 15.49
N PRO A 237 18.62 -4.24 16.36
CA PRO A 237 19.04 -5.58 15.97
C PRO A 237 17.86 -6.44 15.52
N VAL A 238 17.96 -6.98 14.32
CA VAL A 238 16.93 -7.82 13.69
C VAL A 238 17.58 -9.07 13.15
N ASP A 239 16.99 -10.22 13.45
CA ASP A 239 17.31 -11.48 12.80
C ASP A 239 16.29 -11.80 11.71
N VAL A 240 16.76 -12.50 10.68
CA VAL A 240 15.88 -13.06 9.65
C VAL A 240 16.16 -14.55 9.61
N ILE A 241 15.12 -15.33 9.84
CA ILE A 241 15.18 -16.78 9.82
C ILE A 241 14.27 -17.31 8.70
N ARG A 242 14.59 -18.49 8.20
CA ARG A 242 13.74 -19.18 7.24
C ARG A 242 12.95 -20.24 8.00
N ASP A 243 11.62 -20.15 7.97
CA ASP A 243 10.74 -21.17 8.52
C ASP A 243 11.00 -22.51 7.81
N SER A 244 11.29 -23.56 8.56
CA SER A 244 11.65 -24.87 8.03
C SER A 244 10.48 -25.62 7.39
N VAL A 245 9.25 -25.26 7.72
CA VAL A 245 8.02 -25.91 7.23
C VAL A 245 7.52 -25.22 5.95
N THR A 246 7.40 -23.91 5.99
CA THR A 246 6.83 -23.11 4.90
C THR A 246 7.86 -22.56 3.93
N GLY A 247 9.13 -22.51 4.34
CA GLY A 247 10.22 -21.85 3.59
C GLY A 247 10.13 -20.31 3.62
N GLN A 248 9.16 -19.74 4.32
CA GLN A 248 8.95 -18.29 4.40
C GLN A 248 10.06 -17.62 5.24
N LEU A 249 10.43 -16.40 4.85
CA LEU A 249 11.31 -15.56 5.66
C LEU A 249 10.50 -14.95 6.81
N LEU A 250 11.05 -15.06 8.02
CA LEU A 250 10.50 -14.48 9.24
C LEU A 250 11.47 -13.44 9.79
N VAL A 251 10.96 -12.24 9.97
CA VAL A 251 11.70 -11.11 10.55
C VAL A 251 11.44 -11.10 12.05
N VAL A 252 12.50 -11.25 12.84
CA VAL A 252 12.43 -11.38 14.30
C VAL A 252 13.29 -10.28 14.94
N PRO A 253 12.66 -9.21 15.48
CA PRO A 253 13.39 -8.22 16.26
C PRO A 253 13.98 -8.85 17.52
N ARG A 254 15.24 -8.55 17.84
CA ARG A 254 15.84 -9.01 19.10
C ARG A 254 15.33 -8.18 20.26
N ALA A 255 14.90 -8.84 21.34
CA ALA A 255 14.60 -8.15 22.57
C ALA A 255 15.91 -7.53 23.12
N THR A 256 15.98 -6.19 23.18
CA THR A 256 17.05 -5.51 23.89
C THR A 256 16.59 -5.27 25.33
N THR A 257 17.26 -5.88 26.28
CA THR A 257 17.16 -5.46 27.70
C THR A 257 17.68 -4.01 27.78
N LEU A 258 16.82 -3.09 28.13
CA LEU A 258 17.24 -1.72 28.46
C LEU A 258 18.15 -1.81 29.67
N THR A 259 19.46 -1.89 29.45
CA THR A 259 20.45 -1.64 30.49
C THR A 259 20.34 -0.15 30.86
N GLY A 260 20.27 0.15 32.16
CA GLY A 260 19.83 1.39 32.79
C GLY A 260 20.37 2.76 32.31
N SER A 261 21.28 2.80 31.33
CA SER A 261 21.81 4.05 30.77
C SER A 261 20.86 4.82 29.81
N LEU A 262 19.83 4.16 29.26
CA LEU A 262 18.85 4.83 28.39
C LEU A 262 17.64 5.38 29.16
N VAL A 263 17.42 4.95 30.39
CA VAL A 263 16.33 5.47 31.23
C VAL A 263 16.69 6.87 31.77
N GLU A 264 17.97 7.15 32.01
CA GLU A 264 18.42 8.49 32.47
C GLU A 264 18.35 9.54 31.34
N ALA A 265 18.56 9.18 30.08
CA ALA A 265 18.51 10.11 28.96
C ALA A 265 17.08 10.50 28.54
N ALA A 266 16.06 9.73 28.94
CA ALA A 266 14.64 10.01 28.64
C ALA A 266 13.94 10.81 29.76
N LEU A 267 14.60 11.02 30.89
CA LEU A 267 14.08 11.76 32.05
C LEU A 267 14.82 13.11 32.30
N SER A 268 15.78 13.45 31.43
CA SER A 268 16.47 14.75 31.35
C SER A 268 16.02 15.55 30.12
#